data_54c7b494d8b3b75402fc50253cb45b0c
#
_entry.id   54c7b494d8b3b75402fc50253cb45b0c
#
_cell.length_a   1.000
_cell.length_b   1.000
_cell.length_c   1.000
_cell.angle_alpha   90.00
_cell.angle_beta   90.00
_cell.angle_gamma   90.00
#
_symmetry.space_group_name_H-M   'P 1'
#
loop_
_entity.id
_entity.type
_entity.pdbx_description
1 polymer ?
#
loop_
_entity_poly.entity_id
_entity_poly.type
_entity_poly.pdbx_seq_one_letter_code
_entity_poly.pdbx_strand_id
1 'polypeptide(L)'
;MLRFGTIGTGWIANSYVDGALDSGLWQLTAVYSRTKEKGLAFAAPYGVKTVFTDLEEMAATDKIDAVYIASPNKLHIEQARVFLEHGKHVICEKPLSAHAKDVAELQTLAKERGLIYLEAIMFMHLPQRKLLEEALKKIGDISVAKIDFCQRSSKYDAYLAGSLPNIFNPALETGALMDLGVYCAYPALYLFGKPQNTLAVSHLLASGADGSDIVAMQYPDKLVNLVFSKVGQAGANTDFQGTNGTVSVESISKLANISIRYNNGTVEEVCGEEEKFKLMGYEAKDFYRYITEPEASRAEYEQCSALAYDVSAYMEEIRKLANIHFPSDN
;
A
#
# COMPACT_ATOMS: atom_id res chain seq x y z
N MET A 1 -2.48 25.53 3.55
CA MET A 1 -3.35 24.39 3.20
C MET A 1 -3.15 24.10 1.73
N LEU A 2 -2.74 22.88 1.38
CA LEU A 2 -2.60 22.46 -0.02
C LEU A 2 -3.94 21.97 -0.56
N ARG A 3 -4.12 22.11 -1.87
CA ARG A 3 -5.34 21.69 -2.58
C ARG A 3 -5.06 20.38 -3.29
N PHE A 4 -5.94 19.43 -3.13
CA PHE A 4 -5.80 18.17 -3.85
C PHE A 4 -7.06 17.77 -4.61
N GLY A 5 -6.84 16.95 -5.65
CA GLY A 5 -7.90 16.23 -6.34
C GLY A 5 -7.84 14.74 -6.06
N THR A 6 -8.93 14.02 -6.26
CA THR A 6 -8.95 12.57 -6.16
C THR A 6 -9.40 11.90 -7.45
N ILE A 7 -8.75 10.78 -7.79
CA ILE A 7 -9.15 9.86 -8.86
C ILE A 7 -9.66 8.58 -8.20
N GLY A 8 -10.92 8.26 -8.45
CA GLY A 8 -11.62 7.16 -7.80
C GLY A 8 -12.68 7.66 -6.83
N THR A 9 -13.77 6.91 -6.76
CA THR A 9 -14.97 7.23 -5.97
C THR A 9 -15.39 6.05 -5.08
N GLY A 10 -14.43 5.20 -4.74
CA GLY A 10 -14.63 4.05 -3.87
C GLY A 10 -14.44 4.37 -2.39
N TRP A 11 -14.68 3.39 -1.52
CA TRP A 11 -14.58 3.54 -0.08
C TRP A 11 -13.16 3.92 0.37
N ILE A 12 -12.10 3.46 -0.35
CA ILE A 12 -10.72 3.80 -0.01
C ILE A 12 -10.46 5.30 -0.26
N ALA A 13 -11.00 5.84 -1.36
CA ALA A 13 -10.91 7.26 -1.64
C ALA A 13 -11.64 8.10 -0.57
N ASN A 14 -12.82 7.66 -0.09
CA ASN A 14 -13.48 8.32 1.03
C ASN A 14 -12.59 8.32 2.28
N SER A 15 -12.02 7.15 2.65
CA SER A 15 -11.18 7.05 3.86
C SER A 15 -9.94 7.96 3.80
N TYR A 16 -9.30 8.07 2.63
CA TYR A 16 -8.17 8.98 2.45
C TYR A 16 -8.60 10.45 2.53
N VAL A 17 -9.68 10.82 1.82
CA VAL A 17 -10.21 12.19 1.85
C VAL A 17 -10.57 12.58 3.28
N ASP A 18 -11.28 11.73 4.01
CA ASP A 18 -11.65 11.97 5.41
C ASP A 18 -10.40 12.19 6.28
N GLY A 19 -9.38 11.34 6.15
CA GLY A 19 -8.11 11.49 6.88
C GLY A 19 -7.32 12.73 6.50
N ALA A 20 -7.28 13.07 5.21
CA ALA A 20 -6.61 14.27 4.73
C ALA A 20 -7.31 15.55 5.26
N LEU A 21 -8.64 15.59 5.24
CA LEU A 21 -9.41 16.72 5.75
C LEU A 21 -9.33 16.84 7.28
N ASP A 22 -9.39 15.72 8.00
CA ASP A 22 -9.24 15.69 9.47
C ASP A 22 -7.87 16.24 9.92
N SER A 23 -6.84 16.08 9.09
CA SER A 23 -5.52 16.66 9.36
C SER A 23 -5.49 18.19 9.42
N GLY A 24 -6.47 18.87 8.81
CA GLY A 24 -6.51 20.32 8.67
C GLY A 24 -5.47 20.91 7.71
N LEU A 25 -4.68 20.08 7.03
CA LEU A 25 -3.60 20.51 6.14
C LEU A 25 -4.01 20.55 4.66
N TRP A 26 -5.05 19.82 4.31
CA TRP A 26 -5.50 19.60 2.95
C TRP A 26 -6.91 20.13 2.69
N GLN A 27 -7.18 20.51 1.45
CA GLN A 27 -8.50 20.85 0.94
C GLN A 27 -8.78 20.04 -0.32
N LEU A 28 -9.86 19.26 -0.33
CA LEU A 28 -10.37 18.62 -1.54
C LEU A 28 -11.02 19.69 -2.42
N THR A 29 -10.55 19.85 -3.66
CA THR A 29 -11.05 20.89 -4.57
C THR A 29 -11.55 20.35 -5.89
N ALA A 30 -11.19 19.12 -6.24
CA ALA A 30 -11.59 18.48 -7.48
C ALA A 30 -11.76 16.96 -7.32
N VAL A 31 -12.64 16.39 -8.11
CA VAL A 31 -12.86 14.95 -8.22
C VAL A 31 -12.83 14.54 -9.67
N TYR A 32 -12.10 13.47 -10.01
CA TYR A 32 -12.21 12.81 -11.30
C TYR A 32 -13.08 11.57 -11.19
N SER A 33 -13.98 11.39 -12.13
CA SER A 33 -14.75 10.16 -12.30
C SER A 33 -15.06 9.94 -13.78
N ARG A 34 -15.09 8.67 -14.23
CA ARG A 34 -15.49 8.31 -15.59
C ARG A 34 -16.87 8.82 -15.99
N THR A 35 -17.75 9.07 -15.01
CA THR A 35 -19.06 9.68 -15.24
C THR A 35 -19.23 10.85 -14.28
N LYS A 36 -19.76 11.96 -14.81
CA LYS A 36 -19.99 13.19 -14.03
C LYS A 36 -20.92 12.96 -12.85
N GLU A 37 -21.93 12.12 -13.04
CA GLU A 37 -22.90 11.77 -12.01
C GLU A 37 -22.24 11.13 -10.78
N LYS A 38 -21.40 10.09 -10.98
CA LYS A 38 -20.66 9.44 -9.88
C LYS A 38 -19.70 10.39 -9.21
N GLY A 39 -19.03 11.23 -9.99
CA GLY A 39 -18.12 12.24 -9.45
C GLY A 39 -18.87 13.25 -8.56
N LEU A 40 -20.02 13.76 -8.99
CA LEU A 40 -20.84 14.66 -8.21
C LEU A 40 -21.37 14.02 -6.92
N ALA A 41 -21.82 12.76 -7.01
CA ALA A 41 -22.31 12.02 -5.85
C ALA A 41 -21.22 11.83 -4.79
N PHE A 42 -19.97 11.52 -5.23
CA PHE A 42 -18.81 11.42 -4.33
C PHE A 42 -18.42 12.78 -3.74
N ALA A 43 -18.43 13.85 -4.54
CA ALA A 43 -17.99 15.18 -4.15
C ALA A 43 -18.97 15.92 -3.21
N ALA A 44 -20.26 15.57 -3.27
CA ALA A 44 -21.34 16.26 -2.56
C ALA A 44 -21.15 16.33 -1.03
N PRO A 45 -20.80 15.24 -0.32
CA PRO A 45 -20.56 15.28 1.13
C PRO A 45 -19.44 16.24 1.54
N TYR A 46 -18.48 16.48 0.64
CA TYR A 46 -17.33 17.37 0.86
C TYR A 46 -17.56 18.82 0.39
N GLY A 47 -18.74 19.12 -0.15
CA GLY A 47 -19.06 20.43 -0.68
C GLY A 47 -18.32 20.81 -1.97
N VAL A 48 -17.67 19.84 -2.64
CA VAL A 48 -16.91 20.06 -3.87
C VAL A 48 -17.84 20.04 -5.08
N LYS A 49 -17.71 21.04 -5.96
CA LYS A 49 -18.53 21.19 -7.16
C LYS A 49 -17.73 20.92 -8.45
N THR A 50 -16.40 20.92 -8.37
CA THR A 50 -15.53 20.72 -9.52
C THR A 50 -15.34 19.22 -9.77
N VAL A 51 -15.90 18.72 -10.86
CA VAL A 51 -15.81 17.33 -11.29
C VAL A 51 -15.33 17.28 -12.71
N PHE A 52 -14.26 16.53 -12.93
CA PHE A 52 -13.68 16.24 -14.24
C PHE A 52 -14.05 14.83 -14.70
N THR A 53 -14.19 14.67 -16.00
CA THR A 53 -14.34 13.37 -16.68
C THR A 53 -13.20 13.11 -17.67
N ASP A 54 -12.32 14.09 -17.84
CA ASP A 54 -11.08 14.02 -18.59
C ASP A 54 -9.89 14.23 -17.65
N LEU A 55 -8.87 13.37 -17.75
CA LEU A 55 -7.68 13.40 -16.87
C LEU A 55 -6.76 14.56 -17.22
N GLU A 56 -6.59 14.86 -18.49
CA GLU A 56 -5.74 15.97 -18.97
C GLU A 56 -6.32 17.32 -18.53
N GLU A 57 -7.65 17.50 -18.64
CA GLU A 57 -8.31 18.69 -18.15
C GLU A 57 -8.11 18.86 -16.63
N MET A 58 -8.18 17.76 -15.86
CA MET A 58 -7.95 17.80 -14.42
C MET A 58 -6.48 18.07 -14.10
N ALA A 59 -5.55 17.50 -14.81
CA ALA A 59 -4.12 17.70 -14.59
C ALA A 59 -3.69 19.14 -14.93
N ALA A 60 -4.25 19.72 -15.99
CA ALA A 60 -3.97 21.08 -16.43
C ALA A 60 -4.59 22.17 -15.53
N THR A 61 -5.53 21.84 -14.62
CA THR A 61 -6.21 22.86 -13.79
C THR A 61 -5.25 23.49 -12.79
N ASP A 62 -5.50 24.75 -12.47
CA ASP A 62 -4.86 25.49 -11.37
C ASP A 62 -5.52 25.25 -9.99
N LYS A 63 -6.57 24.43 -9.94
CA LYS A 63 -7.35 24.18 -8.72
C LYS A 63 -6.72 23.17 -7.77
N ILE A 64 -5.75 22.39 -8.23
CA ILE A 64 -5.08 21.39 -7.42
C ILE A 64 -3.56 21.57 -7.45
N ASP A 65 -2.93 21.29 -6.33
CA ASP A 65 -1.48 21.24 -6.17
C ASP A 65 -0.98 19.79 -6.20
N ALA A 66 -1.86 18.85 -5.82
CA ALA A 66 -1.57 17.42 -5.76
C ALA A 66 -2.78 16.57 -6.16
N VAL A 67 -2.54 15.29 -6.46
CA VAL A 67 -3.59 14.31 -6.74
C VAL A 67 -3.40 13.05 -5.89
N TYR A 68 -4.53 12.52 -5.39
CA TYR A 68 -4.62 11.17 -4.83
C TYR A 68 -5.25 10.22 -5.84
N ILE A 69 -4.54 9.14 -6.19
CA ILE A 69 -4.96 8.17 -7.19
C ILE A 69 -5.40 6.89 -6.50
N ALA A 70 -6.67 6.52 -6.64
CA ALA A 70 -7.30 5.30 -6.10
C ALA A 70 -8.13 4.58 -7.18
N SER A 71 -7.57 4.44 -8.34
CA SER A 71 -8.12 3.71 -9.49
C SER A 71 -7.71 2.22 -9.44
N PRO A 72 -8.12 1.37 -10.40
CA PRO A 72 -7.54 0.03 -10.55
C PRO A 72 -6.03 0.06 -10.84
N ASN A 73 -5.28 -0.91 -10.30
CA ASN A 73 -3.81 -0.97 -10.35
C ASN A 73 -3.22 -0.66 -11.72
N LYS A 74 -3.74 -1.31 -12.77
CA LYS A 74 -3.29 -1.13 -14.16
C LYS A 74 -3.25 0.34 -14.64
N LEU A 75 -4.03 1.22 -14.01
CA LEU A 75 -4.15 2.62 -14.42
C LEU A 75 -3.23 3.56 -13.63
N HIS A 76 -2.60 3.08 -12.56
CA HIS A 76 -1.82 3.91 -11.64
C HIS A 76 -0.69 4.66 -12.35
N ILE A 77 0.11 3.95 -13.12
CA ILE A 77 1.31 4.51 -13.79
C ILE A 77 0.94 5.55 -14.84
N GLU A 78 -0.02 5.24 -15.72
CA GLU A 78 -0.47 6.17 -16.75
C GLU A 78 -1.04 7.45 -16.12
N GLN A 79 -1.91 7.29 -15.14
CA GLN A 79 -2.52 8.43 -14.46
C GLN A 79 -1.48 9.25 -13.68
N ALA A 80 -0.59 8.61 -12.93
CA ALA A 80 0.46 9.31 -12.21
C ALA A 80 1.37 10.11 -13.17
N ARG A 81 1.73 9.54 -14.32
CA ARG A 81 2.53 10.21 -15.35
C ARG A 81 1.87 11.50 -15.80
N VAL A 82 0.60 11.46 -16.17
CA VAL A 82 -0.15 12.64 -16.62
C VAL A 82 -0.06 13.78 -15.60
N PHE A 83 -0.27 13.51 -14.33
CA PHE A 83 -0.22 14.55 -13.30
C PHE A 83 1.19 15.05 -13.01
N LEU A 84 2.20 14.17 -13.01
CA LEU A 84 3.59 14.59 -12.86
C LEU A 84 4.04 15.47 -14.05
N GLU A 85 3.63 15.14 -15.27
CA GLU A 85 3.92 15.93 -16.47
C GLU A 85 3.28 17.33 -16.45
N HIS A 86 2.16 17.47 -15.74
CA HIS A 86 1.50 18.76 -15.50
C HIS A 86 1.94 19.47 -14.21
N GLY A 87 3.02 19.02 -13.58
CA GLY A 87 3.61 19.69 -12.41
C GLY A 87 2.80 19.50 -11.13
N LYS A 88 2.04 18.42 -11.00
CA LYS A 88 1.28 18.08 -9.78
C LYS A 88 2.01 17.02 -8.98
N HIS A 89 2.04 17.18 -7.64
CA HIS A 89 2.48 16.13 -6.75
C HIS A 89 1.50 14.95 -6.78
N VAL A 90 1.99 13.73 -6.62
CA VAL A 90 1.17 12.52 -6.72
C VAL A 90 1.36 11.64 -5.49
N ILE A 91 0.26 11.27 -4.84
CA ILE A 91 0.19 10.10 -3.97
C ILE A 91 -0.73 9.07 -4.64
N CYS A 92 -0.24 7.85 -4.81
CA CYS A 92 -0.93 6.79 -5.53
C CYS A 92 -1.13 5.58 -4.66
N GLU A 93 -2.34 5.01 -4.69
CA GLU A 93 -2.63 3.75 -3.98
C GLU A 93 -1.66 2.63 -4.37
N LYS A 94 -1.50 1.77 -3.40
CA LYS A 94 -0.71 0.56 -3.54
C LYS A 94 -1.46 -0.51 -4.36
N PRO A 95 -0.75 -1.39 -5.04
CA PRO A 95 0.65 -1.27 -5.40
C PRO A 95 0.83 -0.25 -6.53
N LEU A 96 1.98 0.42 -6.59
CA LEU A 96 2.23 1.43 -7.64
C LEU A 96 2.16 0.82 -9.03
N SER A 97 2.81 -0.34 -9.23
CA SER A 97 2.84 -1.06 -10.50
C SER A 97 3.14 -2.55 -10.29
N ALA A 98 2.78 -3.35 -11.28
CA ALA A 98 3.23 -4.73 -11.42
C ALA A 98 4.68 -4.82 -11.94
N HIS A 99 5.26 -3.72 -12.42
CA HIS A 99 6.58 -3.65 -13.05
C HIS A 99 7.43 -2.57 -12.37
N ALA A 100 8.53 -2.98 -11.75
CA ALA A 100 9.44 -2.06 -11.04
C ALA A 100 10.05 -0.99 -11.95
N LYS A 101 10.23 -1.28 -13.23
CA LYS A 101 10.72 -0.32 -14.22
C LYS A 101 9.83 0.92 -14.28
N ASP A 102 8.51 0.75 -14.30
CA ASP A 102 7.57 1.87 -14.40
C ASP A 102 7.64 2.77 -13.15
N VAL A 103 7.83 2.15 -11.98
CA VAL A 103 8.03 2.89 -10.72
C VAL A 103 9.30 3.73 -10.80
N ALA A 104 10.43 3.15 -11.25
CA ALA A 104 11.70 3.87 -11.40
C ALA A 104 11.61 5.04 -12.39
N GLU A 105 10.89 4.85 -13.51
CA GLU A 105 10.66 5.91 -14.50
C GLU A 105 9.90 7.09 -13.89
N LEU A 106 8.81 6.83 -13.15
CA LEU A 106 8.02 7.90 -12.53
C LEU A 106 8.73 8.57 -11.36
N GLN A 107 9.53 7.83 -10.58
CA GLN A 107 10.38 8.41 -9.54
C GLN A 107 11.43 9.34 -10.15
N THR A 108 12.00 8.97 -11.29
CA THR A 108 12.95 9.82 -12.04
C THR A 108 12.25 11.08 -12.55
N LEU A 109 11.10 10.94 -13.19
CA LEU A 109 10.30 12.06 -13.68
C LEU A 109 9.92 13.04 -12.55
N ALA A 110 9.46 12.52 -11.42
CA ALA A 110 9.11 13.33 -10.25
C ALA A 110 10.33 14.11 -9.73
N LYS A 111 11.48 13.43 -9.58
CA LYS A 111 12.74 14.05 -9.14
C LYS A 111 13.21 15.16 -10.08
N GLU A 112 13.20 14.94 -11.39
CA GLU A 112 13.59 15.92 -12.40
C GLU A 112 12.72 17.17 -12.38
N ARG A 113 11.45 17.02 -11.99
CA ARG A 113 10.48 18.11 -11.90
C ARG A 113 10.35 18.73 -10.51
N GLY A 114 11.11 18.24 -9.52
CA GLY A 114 11.01 18.71 -8.13
C GLY A 114 9.67 18.38 -7.48
N LEU A 115 9.04 17.27 -7.87
CA LEU A 115 7.73 16.83 -7.40
C LEU A 115 7.87 15.64 -6.44
N ILE A 116 6.85 15.44 -5.62
CA ILE A 116 6.70 14.24 -4.78
C ILE A 116 5.83 13.22 -5.53
N TYR A 117 6.34 11.99 -5.64
CA TYR A 117 5.62 10.80 -6.07
C TYR A 117 5.70 9.77 -4.95
N LEU A 118 4.58 9.50 -4.29
CA LEU A 118 4.51 8.66 -3.09
C LEU A 118 3.54 7.49 -3.28
N GLU A 119 3.93 6.31 -2.79
CA GLU A 119 3.02 5.19 -2.63
C GLU A 119 2.21 5.34 -1.36
N ALA A 120 0.88 5.23 -1.47
CA ALA A 120 -0.02 5.23 -0.33
C ALA A 120 0.01 3.86 0.36
N ILE A 121 1.00 3.67 1.21
CA ILE A 121 1.20 2.47 2.02
C ILE A 121 1.31 2.84 3.51
N MET A 122 0.25 2.63 4.25
CA MET A 122 0.13 3.04 5.66
C MET A 122 1.34 2.67 6.51
N PHE A 123 1.90 1.46 6.32
CA PHE A 123 3.04 0.95 7.10
C PHE A 123 4.16 1.98 7.26
N MET A 124 4.51 2.73 6.22
CA MET A 124 5.61 3.68 6.25
C MET A 124 5.30 4.94 7.07
N HIS A 125 4.04 5.28 7.25
CA HIS A 125 3.58 6.55 7.83
C HIS A 125 3.01 6.41 9.24
N LEU A 126 2.69 5.16 9.67
CA LEU A 126 2.10 4.91 10.98
C LEU A 126 3.11 5.11 12.12
N PRO A 127 2.76 5.86 13.18
CA PRO A 127 3.60 5.96 14.37
C PRO A 127 3.81 4.59 15.06
N GLN A 128 2.88 3.66 14.92
CA GLN A 128 2.98 2.28 15.40
C GLN A 128 4.16 1.52 14.82
N ARG A 129 4.70 1.93 13.67
CA ARG A 129 5.93 1.35 13.09
C ARG A 129 7.12 1.48 14.04
N LYS A 130 7.28 2.66 14.66
CA LYS A 130 8.35 2.89 15.66
C LYS A 130 8.11 2.03 16.92
N LEU A 131 6.86 1.86 17.33
CA LEU A 131 6.53 0.98 18.46
C LEU A 131 6.85 -0.48 18.16
N LEU A 132 6.59 -0.95 16.92
CA LEU A 132 6.99 -2.27 16.47
C LEU A 132 8.52 -2.43 16.49
N GLU A 133 9.26 -1.47 15.97
CA GLU A 133 10.73 -1.49 15.98
C GLU A 133 11.30 -1.61 17.41
N GLU A 134 10.75 -0.84 18.37
CA GLU A 134 11.15 -0.92 19.78
C GLU A 134 10.75 -2.25 20.43
N ALA A 135 9.58 -2.79 20.08
CA ALA A 135 9.17 -4.10 20.55
C ALA A 135 10.08 -5.22 20.06
N LEU A 136 10.50 -5.17 18.79
CA LEU A 136 11.43 -6.13 18.19
C LEU A 136 12.81 -6.13 18.89
N LYS A 137 13.31 -4.98 19.32
CA LYS A 137 14.56 -4.90 20.08
C LYS A 137 14.50 -5.63 21.43
N LYS A 138 13.32 -5.71 22.07
CA LYS A 138 13.13 -6.35 23.38
C LYS A 138 13.19 -7.88 23.32
N ILE A 139 12.86 -8.48 22.17
CA ILE A 139 12.83 -9.94 22.01
C ILE A 139 14.18 -10.55 21.64
N GLY A 140 15.23 -9.75 21.45
CA GLY A 140 16.57 -10.23 21.06
C GLY A 140 16.66 -10.63 19.59
N ASP A 141 17.58 -11.54 19.27
CA ASP A 141 17.82 -11.95 17.88
C ASP A 141 16.64 -12.72 17.32
N ILE A 142 16.09 -12.23 16.19
CA ILE A 142 14.97 -12.86 15.50
C ILE A 142 15.49 -14.03 14.67
N SER A 143 14.94 -15.22 14.87
CA SER A 143 15.27 -16.41 14.09
C SER A 143 14.21 -16.73 13.03
N VAL A 144 12.94 -16.43 13.32
CA VAL A 144 11.82 -16.65 12.40
C VAL A 144 10.87 -15.47 12.45
N ALA A 145 10.38 -15.04 11.29
CA ALA A 145 9.22 -14.15 11.20
C ALA A 145 8.15 -14.79 10.31
N LYS A 146 6.91 -14.77 10.75
CA LYS A 146 5.74 -15.14 9.96
C LYS A 146 4.88 -13.90 9.78
N ILE A 147 4.84 -13.35 8.59
CA ILE A 147 4.05 -12.17 8.25
C ILE A 147 2.81 -12.64 7.48
N ASP A 148 1.64 -12.42 8.07
CA ASP A 148 0.37 -12.96 7.58
C ASP A 148 -0.62 -11.85 7.24
N PHE A 149 -1.24 -11.93 6.05
CA PHE A 149 -2.42 -11.15 5.72
C PHE A 149 -3.39 -11.98 4.88
N CYS A 150 -4.16 -12.83 5.53
CA CYS A 150 -5.20 -13.63 4.89
C CYS A 150 -6.57 -13.06 5.23
N GLN A 151 -7.19 -12.42 4.25
CA GLN A 151 -8.52 -11.84 4.39
C GLN A 151 -9.41 -12.27 3.21
N ARG A 152 -10.39 -13.14 3.50
CA ARG A 152 -11.34 -13.58 2.49
C ARG A 152 -12.09 -12.39 1.90
N SER A 153 -11.97 -12.22 0.60
CA SER A 153 -12.63 -11.13 -0.12
C SER A 153 -14.16 -11.24 -0.04
N SER A 154 -14.83 -10.12 0.24
CA SER A 154 -16.30 -10.03 0.15
C SER A 154 -16.83 -10.29 -1.27
N LYS A 155 -15.95 -10.30 -2.27
CA LYS A 155 -16.27 -10.59 -3.67
C LYS A 155 -16.05 -12.05 -4.07
N TYR A 156 -15.54 -12.90 -3.14
CA TYR A 156 -15.22 -14.27 -3.48
C TYR A 156 -16.46 -15.12 -3.76
N ASP A 157 -17.59 -14.90 -3.07
CA ASP A 157 -18.84 -15.60 -3.37
C ASP A 157 -19.39 -15.27 -4.77
N ALA A 158 -19.27 -14.00 -5.20
CA ALA A 158 -19.64 -13.62 -6.56
C ALA A 158 -18.71 -14.27 -7.61
N TYR A 159 -17.42 -14.42 -7.27
CA TYR A 159 -16.46 -15.15 -8.11
C TYR A 159 -16.85 -16.62 -8.24
N LEU A 160 -17.17 -17.31 -7.14
CA LEU A 160 -17.61 -18.71 -7.14
C LEU A 160 -18.93 -18.91 -7.91
N ALA A 161 -19.78 -17.87 -7.94
CA ALA A 161 -21.02 -17.86 -8.73
C ALA A 161 -20.80 -17.54 -10.23
N GLY A 162 -19.53 -17.47 -10.69
CA GLY A 162 -19.20 -17.28 -12.11
C GLY A 162 -19.01 -15.82 -12.55
N SER A 163 -19.06 -14.85 -11.64
CA SER A 163 -18.67 -13.47 -11.94
C SER A 163 -17.16 -13.33 -11.97
N LEU A 164 -16.64 -12.24 -12.60
CA LEU A 164 -15.24 -11.88 -12.56
C LEU A 164 -15.06 -10.50 -11.90
N PRO A 165 -15.10 -10.42 -10.55
CA PRO A 165 -14.83 -9.18 -9.86
C PRO A 165 -13.40 -8.66 -10.14
N ASN A 166 -13.21 -7.34 -10.13
CA ASN A 166 -11.93 -6.70 -10.44
C ASN A 166 -10.74 -7.32 -9.67
N ILE A 167 -10.95 -7.66 -8.39
CA ILE A 167 -9.89 -8.20 -7.53
C ILE A 167 -9.38 -9.59 -7.94
N PHE A 168 -10.13 -10.32 -8.78
CA PHE A 168 -9.78 -11.64 -9.32
C PHE A 168 -9.57 -11.60 -10.83
N ASN A 169 -9.37 -10.40 -11.41
CA ASN A 169 -9.18 -10.20 -12.84
C ASN A 169 -7.73 -9.84 -13.16
N PRO A 170 -6.90 -10.77 -13.70
CA PRO A 170 -5.51 -10.50 -14.06
C PRO A 170 -5.31 -9.36 -15.06
N ALA A 171 -6.34 -9.05 -15.88
CA ALA A 171 -6.27 -7.92 -16.82
C ALA A 171 -6.20 -6.55 -16.12
N LEU A 172 -6.47 -6.50 -14.81
CA LEU A 172 -6.35 -5.31 -13.97
C LEU A 172 -5.13 -5.36 -13.04
N GLU A 173 -4.24 -6.35 -13.23
CA GLU A 173 -3.03 -6.55 -12.42
C GLU A 173 -3.37 -6.74 -10.93
N THR A 174 -4.33 -7.63 -10.65
CA THR A 174 -4.86 -7.90 -9.31
C THR A 174 -4.74 -9.37 -8.95
N GLY A 175 -4.80 -9.65 -7.66
CA GLY A 175 -4.67 -10.97 -7.05
C GLY A 175 -4.30 -10.81 -5.58
N ALA A 176 -4.00 -11.91 -4.90
CA ALA A 176 -3.65 -11.90 -3.48
C ALA A 176 -2.30 -11.18 -3.25
N LEU A 177 -1.29 -11.42 -4.08
CA LEU A 177 0.01 -10.77 -3.98
C LEU A 177 -0.11 -9.24 -4.11
N MET A 178 -0.73 -8.77 -5.19
CA MET A 178 -0.81 -7.34 -5.45
C MET A 178 -1.68 -6.58 -4.45
N ASP A 179 -2.72 -7.21 -3.90
CA ASP A 179 -3.63 -6.54 -2.96
C ASP A 179 -3.25 -6.70 -1.48
N LEU A 180 -2.82 -7.89 -1.06
CA LEU A 180 -2.49 -8.22 0.33
C LEU A 180 -1.00 -8.49 0.56
N GLY A 181 -0.34 -9.16 -0.38
CA GLY A 181 1.08 -9.47 -0.30
C GLY A 181 1.96 -8.24 -0.17
N VAL A 182 1.58 -7.12 -0.79
CA VAL A 182 2.26 -5.82 -0.65
C VAL A 182 2.38 -5.40 0.82
N TYR A 183 1.35 -5.62 1.65
CA TYR A 183 1.40 -5.31 3.09
C TYR A 183 2.29 -6.27 3.89
N CYS A 184 2.62 -7.45 3.34
CA CYS A 184 3.59 -8.37 3.93
C CYS A 184 5.02 -8.06 3.46
N ALA A 185 5.18 -7.69 2.19
CA ALA A 185 6.48 -7.38 1.59
C ALA A 185 7.11 -6.11 2.18
N TYR A 186 6.31 -5.06 2.42
CA TYR A 186 6.79 -3.81 3.01
C TYR A 186 7.49 -4.00 4.36
N PRO A 187 6.84 -4.58 5.40
CA PRO A 187 7.52 -4.81 6.68
C PRO A 187 8.69 -5.79 6.56
N ALA A 188 8.61 -6.81 5.70
CA ALA A 188 9.70 -7.75 5.50
C ALA A 188 10.97 -7.06 4.97
N LEU A 189 10.84 -6.28 3.88
CA LEU A 189 11.97 -5.59 3.29
C LEU A 189 12.46 -4.41 4.15
N TYR A 190 11.54 -3.70 4.81
CA TYR A 190 11.90 -2.61 5.71
C TYR A 190 12.74 -3.09 6.91
N LEU A 191 12.32 -4.18 7.54
CA LEU A 191 12.95 -4.70 8.77
C LEU A 191 14.20 -5.54 8.49
N PHE A 192 14.22 -6.27 7.39
CA PHE A 192 15.26 -7.30 7.14
C PHE A 192 16.05 -7.08 5.84
N GLY A 193 15.63 -6.14 5.01
CA GLY A 193 16.24 -5.91 3.69
C GLY A 193 15.93 -7.03 2.69
N LYS A 194 16.68 -7.07 1.59
CA LYS A 194 16.50 -8.09 0.55
C LYS A 194 17.03 -9.45 1.00
N PRO A 195 16.26 -10.56 0.81
CA PRO A 195 16.71 -11.91 1.18
C PRO A 195 17.83 -12.41 0.26
N GLN A 196 18.58 -13.41 0.72
CA GLN A 196 19.57 -14.14 -0.09
C GLN A 196 18.92 -15.09 -1.10
N ASN A 197 17.83 -15.75 -0.69
CA ASN A 197 17.03 -16.63 -1.53
C ASN A 197 15.55 -16.43 -1.25
N THR A 198 14.74 -16.64 -2.31
CA THR A 198 13.28 -16.60 -2.24
C THR A 198 12.71 -17.84 -2.89
N LEU A 199 11.72 -18.45 -2.23
CA LEU A 199 10.87 -19.49 -2.80
C LEU A 199 9.42 -18.98 -2.72
N ALA A 200 8.68 -19.08 -3.81
CA ALA A 200 7.29 -18.65 -3.86
C ALA A 200 6.42 -19.69 -4.55
N VAL A 201 5.25 -19.93 -3.98
CA VAL A 201 4.22 -20.80 -4.55
C VAL A 201 2.86 -20.13 -4.46
N SER A 202 2.03 -20.33 -5.47
CA SER A 202 0.72 -19.71 -5.59
C SER A 202 -0.37 -20.72 -5.88
N HIS A 203 -1.53 -20.53 -5.27
CA HIS A 203 -2.78 -21.17 -5.69
C HIS A 203 -3.46 -20.26 -6.71
N LEU A 204 -3.29 -20.56 -7.99
CA LEU A 204 -3.96 -19.83 -9.08
C LEU A 204 -5.43 -20.26 -9.18
N LEU A 205 -6.30 -19.28 -9.30
CA LEU A 205 -7.73 -19.46 -9.54
C LEU A 205 -8.02 -19.72 -11.02
N ALA A 206 -9.21 -20.18 -11.35
CA ALA A 206 -9.63 -20.42 -12.73
C ALA A 206 -9.53 -19.19 -13.64
N SER A 207 -9.56 -17.97 -13.07
CA SER A 207 -9.34 -16.71 -13.80
C SER A 207 -7.89 -16.46 -14.16
N GLY A 208 -6.95 -17.20 -13.58
CA GLY A 208 -5.51 -16.95 -13.65
C GLY A 208 -4.97 -16.01 -12.58
N ALA A 209 -5.83 -15.38 -11.77
CA ALA A 209 -5.40 -14.60 -10.61
C ALA A 209 -4.93 -15.51 -9.47
N ASP A 210 -3.94 -15.08 -8.71
CA ASP A 210 -3.53 -15.73 -7.47
C ASP A 210 -4.59 -15.50 -6.38
N GLY A 211 -5.00 -16.60 -5.75
CA GLY A 211 -5.97 -16.59 -4.64
C GLY A 211 -5.30 -16.65 -3.27
N SER A 212 -4.18 -17.36 -3.18
CA SER A 212 -3.39 -17.53 -1.95
C SER A 212 -1.95 -17.84 -2.31
N ASP A 213 -1.01 -17.31 -1.51
CA ASP A 213 0.41 -17.44 -1.78
C ASP A 213 1.20 -17.69 -0.49
N ILE A 214 2.31 -18.39 -0.64
CA ILE A 214 3.33 -18.57 0.40
C ILE A 214 4.68 -18.19 -0.20
N VAL A 215 5.40 -17.31 0.50
CA VAL A 215 6.75 -16.88 0.12
C VAL A 215 7.70 -17.15 1.28
N ALA A 216 8.73 -17.95 1.05
CA ALA A 216 9.80 -18.20 2.02
C ALA A 216 11.04 -17.40 1.63
N MET A 217 11.48 -16.51 2.53
CA MET A 217 12.65 -15.64 2.38
C MET A 217 13.77 -16.14 3.28
N GLN A 218 14.94 -16.43 2.70
CA GLN A 218 16.11 -16.87 3.44
C GLN A 218 17.12 -15.73 3.62
N TYR A 219 17.53 -15.53 4.87
CA TYR A 219 18.60 -14.63 5.29
C TYR A 219 19.73 -15.46 5.94
N PRO A 220 20.93 -14.86 6.17
CA PRO A 220 22.05 -15.59 6.78
C PRO A 220 21.73 -16.13 8.18
N ASP A 221 20.86 -15.46 8.93
CA ASP A 221 20.59 -15.68 10.35
C ASP A 221 19.11 -15.90 10.69
N LYS A 222 18.21 -15.84 9.70
CA LYS A 222 16.77 -15.98 9.93
C LYS A 222 16.01 -16.49 8.71
N LEU A 223 14.81 -16.96 8.95
CA LEU A 223 13.80 -17.25 7.91
C LEU A 223 12.60 -16.33 8.08
N VAL A 224 12.09 -15.80 6.98
CA VAL A 224 10.86 -14.99 6.97
C VAL A 224 9.86 -15.66 6.01
N ASN A 225 8.64 -15.87 6.48
CA ASN A 225 7.57 -16.46 5.70
C ASN A 225 6.43 -15.45 5.54
N LEU A 226 6.08 -15.13 4.28
CA LEU A 226 4.92 -14.32 3.96
C LEU A 226 3.78 -15.24 3.57
N VAL A 227 2.61 -15.05 4.17
CA VAL A 227 1.39 -15.81 3.85
C VAL A 227 0.26 -14.83 3.60
N PHE A 228 -0.34 -14.88 2.43
CA PHE A 228 -1.45 -13.99 2.12
C PHE A 228 -2.50 -14.67 1.25
N SER A 229 -3.77 -14.34 1.48
CA SER A 229 -4.89 -14.99 0.81
C SER A 229 -6.10 -14.07 0.68
N LYS A 230 -6.71 -14.10 -0.51
CA LYS A 230 -8.00 -13.45 -0.82
C LYS A 230 -9.18 -14.42 -0.75
N VAL A 231 -8.90 -15.71 -0.62
CA VAL A 231 -9.93 -16.76 -0.65
C VAL A 231 -10.06 -17.49 0.69
N GLY A 232 -9.10 -17.31 1.59
CA GLY A 232 -9.10 -17.80 2.97
C GLY A 232 -9.07 -16.65 3.97
N GLN A 233 -9.46 -16.94 5.22
CA GLN A 233 -9.36 -16.03 6.36
C GLN A 233 -8.41 -16.63 7.39
N ALA A 234 -7.36 -15.88 7.80
CA ALA A 234 -6.50 -16.30 8.89
C ALA A 234 -7.18 -16.10 10.26
N GLY A 235 -6.87 -17.03 11.16
CA GLY A 235 -7.16 -16.89 12.59
C GLY A 235 -5.89 -16.67 13.43
N ALA A 236 -4.72 -16.51 12.77
CA ALA A 236 -3.43 -16.31 13.41
C ALA A 236 -2.87 -14.93 13.08
N ASN A 237 -2.00 -14.44 13.98
CA ASN A 237 -1.35 -13.14 13.84
C ASN A 237 -0.03 -13.24 13.05
N THR A 238 0.49 -12.10 12.64
CA THR A 238 1.90 -11.93 12.29
C THR A 238 2.74 -12.11 13.55
N ASP A 239 3.79 -12.96 13.50
CA ASP A 239 4.68 -13.24 14.62
C ASP A 239 6.15 -13.03 14.25
N PHE A 240 6.89 -12.35 15.11
CA PHE A 240 8.35 -12.22 15.04
C PHE A 240 8.93 -12.96 16.26
N GLN A 241 9.66 -14.05 16.04
CA GLN A 241 10.13 -14.97 17.08
C GLN A 241 11.60 -14.70 17.36
N GLY A 242 11.86 -14.12 18.52
CA GLY A 242 13.21 -13.80 19.00
C GLY A 242 13.66 -14.70 20.15
N THR A 243 14.92 -14.54 20.55
CA THR A 243 15.55 -15.34 21.62
C THR A 243 14.93 -15.14 23.00
N ASN A 244 14.31 -13.96 23.26
CA ASN A 244 13.73 -13.62 24.58
C ASN A 244 12.19 -13.62 24.57
N GLY A 245 11.56 -13.78 23.41
CA GLY A 245 10.10 -13.75 23.31
C GLY A 245 9.61 -13.63 21.87
N THR A 246 8.32 -13.40 21.71
CA THR A 246 7.65 -13.22 20.41
C THR A 246 6.90 -11.89 20.41
N VAL A 247 7.10 -11.08 19.38
CA VAL A 247 6.20 -9.95 19.06
C VAL A 247 5.09 -10.47 18.18
N SER A 248 3.84 -10.22 18.58
CA SER A 248 2.65 -10.56 17.81
C SER A 248 1.94 -9.30 17.33
N VAL A 249 1.51 -9.27 16.07
CA VAL A 249 0.78 -8.17 15.43
C VAL A 249 -0.50 -8.74 14.84
N GLU A 250 -1.66 -8.33 15.32
CA GLU A 250 -2.95 -8.86 14.85
C GLU A 250 -3.25 -8.40 13.42
N SER A 251 -2.98 -7.12 13.13
CA SER A 251 -3.19 -6.59 11.78
C SER A 251 -1.93 -5.92 11.25
N ILE A 252 -1.23 -6.59 10.35
CA ILE A 252 0.00 -6.08 9.75
C ILE A 252 -0.25 -4.84 8.86
N SER A 253 -1.41 -4.75 8.21
CA SER A 253 -1.74 -3.61 7.36
C SER A 253 -2.07 -2.33 8.12
N LYS A 254 -2.46 -2.46 9.40
CA LYS A 254 -2.80 -1.33 10.29
C LYS A 254 -1.79 -1.15 11.41
N LEU A 255 -0.88 -2.09 11.61
CA LEU A 255 -0.01 -2.22 12.79
C LEU A 255 -0.81 -2.15 14.10
N ALA A 256 -1.93 -2.89 14.15
CA ALA A 256 -2.86 -2.88 15.26
C ALA A 256 -2.61 -4.05 16.21
N ASN A 257 -2.93 -3.82 17.49
CA ASN A 257 -2.89 -4.83 18.57
C ASN A 257 -1.52 -5.53 18.62
N ILE A 258 -0.46 -4.73 18.80
CA ILE A 258 0.91 -5.24 18.97
C ILE A 258 1.11 -5.64 20.43
N SER A 259 1.61 -6.85 20.66
CA SER A 259 1.97 -7.35 21.98
C SER A 259 3.29 -8.13 21.96
N ILE A 260 3.93 -8.22 23.11
CA ILE A 260 5.13 -9.04 23.33
C ILE A 260 4.78 -10.14 24.33
N ARG A 261 5.04 -11.38 23.95
CA ARG A 261 5.02 -12.53 24.86
C ARG A 261 6.44 -12.97 25.14
N TYR A 262 6.91 -12.74 26.36
CA TYR A 262 8.23 -13.15 26.81
C TYR A 262 8.30 -14.64 27.15
N ASN A 263 9.50 -15.25 27.09
CA ASN A 263 9.70 -16.66 27.39
C ASN A 263 9.33 -17.05 28.85
N ASN A 264 9.29 -16.11 29.78
CA ASN A 264 8.83 -16.33 31.16
C ASN A 264 7.30 -16.33 31.29
N GLY A 265 6.57 -16.17 30.19
CA GLY A 265 5.11 -16.14 30.15
C GLY A 265 4.47 -14.76 30.35
N THR A 266 5.27 -13.73 30.66
CA THR A 266 4.76 -12.35 30.77
C THR A 266 4.30 -11.84 29.40
N VAL A 267 3.22 -11.08 29.39
CA VAL A 267 2.70 -10.40 28.19
C VAL A 267 2.74 -8.89 28.41
N GLU A 268 3.25 -8.16 27.43
CA GLU A 268 3.27 -6.70 27.39
C GLU A 268 2.44 -6.22 26.18
N GLU A 269 1.40 -5.44 26.43
CA GLU A 269 0.64 -4.78 25.37
C GLU A 269 1.38 -3.52 24.93
N VAL A 270 1.61 -3.37 23.62
CA VAL A 270 2.38 -2.27 23.03
C VAL A 270 1.46 -1.18 22.48
N CYS A 271 0.46 -1.56 21.67
CA CYS A 271 -0.56 -0.64 21.18
C CYS A 271 -1.85 -1.38 20.80
N GLY A 272 -2.95 -0.62 20.73
CA GLY A 272 -4.26 -1.08 20.28
C GLY A 272 -4.53 -0.79 18.80
N GLU A 273 -5.81 -0.69 18.44
CA GLU A 273 -6.29 -0.39 17.09
C GLU A 273 -6.73 1.07 16.98
N GLU A 274 -6.50 1.69 15.81
CA GLU A 274 -7.03 3.01 15.44
C GLU A 274 -7.98 2.92 14.24
N GLU A 275 -8.85 3.92 14.10
CA GLU A 275 -9.80 4.01 13.00
C GLU A 275 -9.09 4.22 11.65
N LYS A 276 -9.59 3.58 10.59
CA LYS A 276 -8.96 3.55 9.26
C LYS A 276 -8.65 4.95 8.70
N PHE A 277 -9.58 5.89 8.81
CA PHE A 277 -9.37 7.23 8.26
C PHE A 277 -8.24 7.99 8.98
N LYS A 278 -8.07 7.78 10.30
CA LYS A 278 -6.95 8.34 11.06
C LYS A 278 -5.61 7.78 10.59
N LEU A 279 -5.57 6.46 10.32
CA LEU A 279 -4.37 5.81 9.79
C LEU A 279 -3.99 6.40 8.42
N MET A 280 -4.95 6.63 7.54
CA MET A 280 -4.70 7.30 6.25
C MET A 280 -4.39 8.80 6.40
N GLY A 281 -4.84 9.41 7.49
CA GLY A 281 -4.46 10.78 7.86
C GLY A 281 -2.97 10.96 8.14
N TYR A 282 -2.26 9.93 8.63
CA TYR A 282 -0.80 9.96 8.78
C TYR A 282 -0.10 10.01 7.43
N GLU A 283 -0.55 9.23 6.44
CA GLU A 283 -0.03 9.30 5.07
C GLU A 283 -0.22 10.71 4.48
N ALA A 284 -1.41 11.27 4.63
CA ALA A 284 -1.71 12.61 4.15
C ALA A 284 -0.85 13.69 4.83
N LYS A 285 -0.57 13.57 6.14
CA LYS A 285 0.34 14.48 6.87
C LYS A 285 1.77 14.40 6.37
N ASP A 286 2.28 13.20 6.15
CA ASP A 286 3.63 13.02 5.62
C ASP A 286 3.74 13.52 4.18
N PHE A 287 2.74 13.24 3.34
CA PHE A 287 2.70 13.77 1.98
C PHE A 287 2.72 15.30 1.96
N TYR A 288 1.93 15.94 2.84
CA TYR A 288 1.95 17.38 3.01
C TYR A 288 3.36 17.87 3.41
N ARG A 289 3.99 17.23 4.40
CA ARG A 289 5.31 17.59 4.90
C ARG A 289 6.40 17.43 3.84
N TYR A 290 6.35 16.36 3.04
CA TYR A 290 7.30 16.16 1.94
C TYR A 290 7.22 17.25 0.88
N ILE A 291 6.03 17.82 0.65
CA ILE A 291 5.83 18.93 -0.29
C ILE A 291 6.27 20.27 0.32
N THR A 292 5.91 20.54 1.57
CA THR A 292 6.07 21.88 2.18
C THR A 292 7.39 22.07 2.92
N GLU A 293 8.03 20.97 3.32
CA GLU A 293 9.26 20.94 4.09
C GLU A 293 10.30 19.99 3.44
N PRO A 294 10.59 20.17 2.13
CA PRO A 294 11.37 19.18 1.37
C PRO A 294 12.78 18.95 1.93
N GLU A 295 13.46 19.98 2.45
CA GLU A 295 14.79 19.82 3.02
C GLU A 295 14.77 19.05 4.35
N ALA A 296 13.81 19.36 5.23
CA ALA A 296 13.69 18.72 6.55
C ALA A 296 13.21 17.27 6.45
N SER A 297 12.42 16.94 5.43
CA SER A 297 11.82 15.62 5.24
C SER A 297 12.52 14.75 4.18
N ARG A 298 13.58 15.27 3.56
CA ARG A 298 14.28 14.62 2.44
C ARG A 298 14.64 13.15 2.71
N ALA A 299 15.32 12.89 3.82
CA ALA A 299 15.81 11.55 4.14
C ALA A 299 14.67 10.54 4.31
N GLU A 300 13.54 10.95 4.91
CA GLU A 300 12.37 10.09 5.08
C GLU A 300 11.67 9.84 3.74
N TYR A 301 11.49 10.87 2.92
CA TYR A 301 10.93 10.72 1.59
C TYR A 301 11.79 9.81 0.69
N GLU A 302 13.11 10.01 0.68
CA GLU A 302 14.03 9.16 -0.09
C GLU A 302 13.99 7.71 0.38
N GLN A 303 13.87 7.46 1.68
CA GLN A 303 13.68 6.11 2.23
C GLN A 303 12.35 5.49 1.75
N CYS A 304 11.24 6.23 1.82
CA CYS A 304 9.94 5.76 1.34
C CYS A 304 9.99 5.44 -0.16
N SER A 305 10.57 6.34 -0.96
CA SER A 305 10.70 6.20 -2.41
C SER A 305 11.58 5.00 -2.79
N ALA A 306 12.72 4.83 -2.14
CA ALA A 306 13.63 3.70 -2.39
C ALA A 306 12.94 2.37 -2.04
N LEU A 307 12.29 2.30 -0.87
CA LEU A 307 11.61 1.08 -0.44
C LEU A 307 10.42 0.74 -1.37
N ALA A 308 9.68 1.73 -1.88
CA ALA A 308 8.60 1.50 -2.84
C ALA A 308 9.12 0.83 -4.12
N TYR A 309 10.28 1.25 -4.62
CA TYR A 309 10.93 0.57 -5.74
C TYR A 309 11.37 -0.86 -5.37
N ASP A 310 12.04 -1.04 -4.23
CA ASP A 310 12.53 -2.36 -3.79
C ASP A 310 11.36 -3.34 -3.59
N VAL A 311 10.24 -2.90 -3.01
CA VAL A 311 9.04 -3.71 -2.85
C VAL A 311 8.43 -4.06 -4.21
N SER A 312 8.30 -3.10 -5.13
CA SER A 312 7.80 -3.37 -6.48
C SER A 312 8.68 -4.40 -7.21
N ALA A 313 9.99 -4.25 -7.12
CA ALA A 313 10.95 -5.19 -7.72
C ALA A 313 10.84 -6.60 -7.09
N TYR A 314 10.69 -6.66 -5.79
CA TYR A 314 10.54 -7.92 -5.07
C TYR A 314 9.19 -8.61 -5.37
N MET A 315 8.11 -7.85 -5.45
CA MET A 315 6.81 -8.41 -5.86
C MET A 315 6.83 -8.93 -7.31
N GLU A 316 7.54 -8.24 -8.21
CA GLU A 316 7.77 -8.73 -9.59
C GLU A 316 8.59 -10.03 -9.59
N GLU A 317 9.61 -10.17 -8.73
CA GLU A 317 10.37 -11.40 -8.52
C GLU A 317 9.46 -12.54 -8.02
N ILE A 318 8.64 -12.28 -6.98
CA ILE A 318 7.66 -13.25 -6.45
C ILE A 318 6.71 -13.72 -7.54
N ARG A 319 6.16 -12.80 -8.37
CA ARG A 319 5.27 -13.15 -9.49
C ARG A 319 5.93 -14.14 -10.44
N LYS A 320 7.19 -13.88 -10.82
CA LYS A 320 7.95 -14.77 -11.72
C LYS A 320 8.17 -16.16 -11.10
N LEU A 321 8.55 -16.21 -9.82
CA LEU A 321 8.77 -17.48 -9.10
C LEU A 321 7.48 -18.29 -8.91
N ALA A 322 6.35 -17.63 -8.68
CA ALA A 322 5.05 -18.25 -8.43
C ALA A 322 4.20 -18.44 -9.70
N ASN A 323 4.74 -18.13 -10.89
CA ASN A 323 4.04 -18.19 -12.19
C ASN A 323 2.74 -17.36 -12.23
N ILE A 324 2.74 -16.19 -11.59
CA ILE A 324 1.65 -15.22 -11.65
C ILE A 324 1.91 -14.31 -12.86
N HIS A 325 1.00 -14.35 -13.84
CA HIS A 325 1.15 -13.62 -15.11
C HIS A 325 0.03 -12.61 -15.30
N PHE A 326 0.40 -11.45 -15.84
CA PHE A 326 -0.54 -10.43 -16.27
C PHE A 326 -0.43 -10.20 -17.78
N PRO A 327 -1.52 -9.76 -18.45
CA PRO A 327 -1.45 -9.44 -19.89
C PRO A 327 -0.41 -8.37 -20.25
N SER A 328 -0.02 -7.53 -19.30
CA SER A 328 1.02 -6.50 -19.43
C SER A 328 2.45 -7.03 -19.39
N ASP A 329 2.67 -8.31 -19.12
CA ASP A 329 4.00 -8.93 -19.11
C ASP A 329 4.53 -9.22 -20.54
N ASN A 330 3.69 -9.04 -21.59
CA ASN A 330 3.99 -9.32 -23.00
C ASN A 330 4.37 -8.06 -23.78
#